data_dddb1b1f44f57f8c449e96f28ffb633a
#
_entry.id   dddb1b1f44f57f8c449e96f28ffb633a
#
_cell.length_a   1.000
_cell.length_b   1.000
_cell.length_c   1.000
_cell.angle_alpha   90.00
_cell.angle_beta   90.00
_cell.angle_gamma   90.00
#
_symmetry.space_group_name_H-M   'P 1'
#
loop_
_entity.id
_entity.type
_entity.pdbx_description
1 polymer ?
#
loop_
_entity_poly.entity_id
_entity_poly.type
_entity_poly.pdbx_seq_one_letter_code
_entity_poly.pdbx_strand_id
1 'polypeptide(L)'
;MKQKKYIIKLLLKTWLGILCFSLLCTFCAVWLLFQNTKQSSYDNINIAYEGILLTWAIIGVIMFSAGTITLFMNYFPVIRYNNIYRFLSFFLVPMLLMLWCGAEVLCLWTVAIPFIVCLSGAYLLFRNKIKNTANNAG
;
A
#
# COMPACT_ATOMS: atom_id res chain seq x y z
N MET A 1 -29.50 -7.54 0.85
CA MET A 1 -28.59 -7.55 2.00
C MET A 1 -27.29 -8.36 1.78
N LYS A 2 -27.32 -9.55 1.19
CA LYS A 2 -26.13 -10.41 0.98
C LYS A 2 -25.01 -9.74 0.17
N GLN A 3 -25.34 -9.01 -0.91
CA GLN A 3 -24.37 -8.35 -1.78
C GLN A 3 -23.58 -7.22 -1.10
N LYS A 4 -24.24 -6.44 -0.23
CA LYS A 4 -23.56 -5.37 0.54
C LYS A 4 -22.52 -5.94 1.51
N LYS A 5 -22.85 -7.03 2.22
CA LYS A 5 -21.92 -7.73 3.13
C LYS A 5 -20.71 -8.31 2.37
N TYR A 6 -20.94 -8.86 1.18
CA TYR A 6 -19.86 -9.38 0.33
C TYR A 6 -18.88 -8.30 -0.07
N ILE A 7 -19.36 -7.12 -0.49
CA ILE A 7 -18.52 -5.99 -0.92
C ILE A 7 -17.67 -5.48 0.24
N ILE A 8 -18.26 -5.29 1.43
CA ILE A 8 -17.51 -4.85 2.62
C ILE A 8 -16.41 -5.86 2.95
N LYS A 9 -16.72 -7.16 2.93
CA LYS A 9 -15.74 -8.22 3.19
C LYS A 9 -14.62 -8.21 2.13
N LEU A 10 -14.96 -7.97 0.88
CA LEU A 10 -13.98 -7.86 -0.21
C LEU A 10 -13.06 -6.65 -0.01
N LEU A 11 -13.62 -5.48 0.32
CA LEU A 11 -12.86 -4.25 0.57
C LEU A 11 -11.92 -4.43 1.77
N LEU A 12 -12.42 -4.98 2.87
CA LEU A 12 -11.62 -5.25 4.05
C LEU A 12 -10.47 -6.23 3.76
N LYS A 13 -10.76 -7.31 3.02
CA LYS A 13 -9.74 -8.27 2.60
C LYS A 13 -8.68 -7.63 1.70
N THR A 14 -9.09 -6.76 0.78
CA THR A 14 -8.17 -6.03 -0.10
C THR A 14 -7.30 -5.08 0.70
N TRP A 15 -7.87 -4.32 1.63
CA TRP A 15 -7.15 -3.39 2.50
C TRP A 15 -6.12 -4.11 3.38
N LEU A 16 -6.52 -5.18 4.06
CA LEU A 16 -5.62 -6.02 4.84
C LEU A 16 -4.51 -6.64 3.96
N GLY A 17 -4.85 -7.07 2.76
CA GLY A 17 -3.88 -7.59 1.80
C GLY A 17 -2.83 -6.54 1.42
N ILE A 18 -3.23 -5.30 1.15
CA ILE A 18 -2.31 -4.19 0.86
C ILE A 18 -1.37 -3.98 2.05
N LEU A 19 -1.91 -3.89 3.27
CA LEU A 19 -1.14 -3.67 4.49
C LEU A 19 -0.11 -4.79 4.73
N CYS A 20 -0.55 -6.04 4.76
CA CYS A 20 0.35 -7.17 5.02
C CYS A 20 1.42 -7.33 3.93
N PHE A 21 1.03 -7.21 2.66
CA PHE A 21 1.96 -7.39 1.56
C PHE A 21 2.96 -6.23 1.44
N SER A 22 2.52 -5.00 1.70
CA SER A 22 3.42 -3.85 1.72
C SER A 22 4.42 -3.92 2.88
N LEU A 23 4.00 -4.40 4.07
CA LEU A 23 4.92 -4.64 5.19
C LEU A 23 5.99 -5.67 4.83
N LEU A 24 5.60 -6.81 4.23
CA LEU A 24 6.54 -7.84 3.81
C LEU A 24 7.53 -7.31 2.77
N CYS A 25 7.04 -6.63 1.73
CA CYS A 25 7.90 -6.06 0.69
C CYS A 25 8.85 -4.99 1.24
N THR A 26 8.37 -4.14 2.15
CA THR A 26 9.22 -3.11 2.79
C THR A 26 10.28 -3.76 3.67
N PHE A 27 9.93 -4.80 4.43
CA PHE A 27 10.89 -5.55 5.23
C PHE A 27 11.97 -6.19 4.35
N CYS A 28 11.60 -6.80 3.24
CA CYS A 28 12.57 -7.34 2.26
C CYS A 28 13.46 -6.25 1.66
N ALA A 29 12.90 -5.08 1.33
CA ALA A 29 13.66 -3.97 0.77
C ALA A 29 14.68 -3.42 1.77
N VAL A 30 14.27 -3.23 3.02
CA VAL A 30 15.16 -2.79 4.11
C VAL A 30 16.25 -3.83 4.38
N TRP A 31 15.90 -5.12 4.41
CA TRP A 31 16.86 -6.22 4.55
C TRP A 31 17.93 -6.21 3.46
N LEU A 32 17.53 -6.03 2.20
CA LEU A 32 18.47 -5.96 1.07
C LEU A 32 19.41 -4.75 1.17
N LEU A 33 18.90 -3.60 1.64
CA LEU A 33 19.74 -2.43 1.89
C LEU A 33 20.80 -2.71 2.95
N PHE A 34 20.46 -3.41 4.04
CA PHE A 34 21.41 -3.76 5.10
C PHE A 34 22.48 -4.72 4.63
N GLN A 35 22.15 -5.67 3.77
CA GLN A 35 23.15 -6.57 3.19
C GLN A 35 24.22 -5.81 2.40
N ASN A 36 23.83 -4.76 1.69
CA ASN A 36 24.73 -3.94 0.87
C ASN A 36 25.60 -2.98 1.70
N THR A 37 25.14 -2.57 2.90
CA THR A 37 25.85 -1.61 3.75
C THR A 37 26.85 -2.27 4.73
N LYS A 38 26.76 -3.56 4.96
CA LYS A 38 27.67 -4.31 5.87
C LYS A 38 29.14 -4.33 5.45
N GLN A 39 29.52 -3.76 4.34
CA GLN A 39 30.89 -3.72 3.83
C GLN A 39 31.76 -2.57 4.39
N SER A 40 31.26 -1.71 5.25
CA SER A 40 32.04 -0.62 5.84
C SER A 40 32.18 -0.73 7.37
N SER A 41 33.43 -0.64 7.86
CA SER A 41 33.95 -0.97 9.19
C SER A 41 33.52 -0.11 10.37
N TYR A 42 32.24 0.22 10.60
CA TYR A 42 31.80 0.94 11.80
C TYR A 42 30.53 0.30 12.40
N ASP A 43 30.73 -0.78 13.19
CA ASP A 43 29.63 -1.66 13.62
C ASP A 43 28.56 -1.01 14.50
N ASN A 44 28.94 -0.11 15.45
CA ASN A 44 27.99 0.42 16.43
C ASN A 44 27.08 1.55 15.91
N ILE A 45 27.56 2.39 15.00
CA ILE A 45 26.79 3.47 14.40
C ILE A 45 25.79 2.89 13.39
N ASN A 46 26.17 1.83 12.71
CA ASN A 46 25.33 1.14 11.73
C ASN A 46 24.09 0.50 12.37
N ILE A 47 24.22 -0.14 13.53
CA ILE A 47 23.09 -0.79 14.24
C ILE A 47 22.02 0.24 14.64
N ALA A 48 22.44 1.39 15.18
CA ALA A 48 21.53 2.46 15.56
C ALA A 48 20.81 3.03 14.34
N TYR A 49 21.51 3.24 13.24
CA TYR A 49 20.95 3.73 11.98
C TYR A 49 19.94 2.74 11.36
N GLU A 50 20.27 1.44 11.41
CA GLU A 50 19.39 0.35 10.97
C GLU A 50 18.07 0.33 11.73
N GLY A 51 18.11 0.47 13.07
CA GLY A 51 16.93 0.52 13.92
C GLY A 51 16.02 1.72 13.62
N ILE A 52 16.62 2.89 13.42
CA ILE A 52 15.90 4.12 13.06
C ILE A 52 15.24 3.96 11.69
N LEU A 53 15.95 3.45 10.70
CA LEU A 53 15.44 3.27 9.33
C LEU A 53 14.28 2.27 9.28
N LEU A 54 14.38 1.17 10.02
CA LEU A 54 13.30 0.19 10.16
C LEU A 54 12.06 0.82 10.81
N THR A 55 12.24 1.59 11.86
CA THR A 55 11.14 2.26 12.57
C THR A 55 10.40 3.23 11.64
N TRP A 56 11.13 4.08 10.92
CA TRP A 56 10.54 4.99 9.92
C TRP A 56 9.86 4.25 8.78
N ALA A 57 10.40 3.12 8.34
CA ALA A 57 9.79 2.29 7.31
C ALA A 57 8.43 1.73 7.77
N ILE A 58 8.34 1.21 9.01
CA ILE A 58 7.09 0.70 9.58
C ILE A 58 6.05 1.83 9.70
N ILE A 59 6.43 2.98 10.25
CA ILE A 59 5.55 4.15 10.37
C ILE A 59 5.06 4.57 8.99
N GLY A 60 5.92 4.63 7.99
CA GLY A 60 5.57 4.98 6.61
C GLY A 60 4.54 4.03 6.00
N VAL A 61 4.71 2.71 6.17
CA VAL A 61 3.74 1.71 5.69
C VAL A 61 2.38 1.89 6.37
N ILE A 62 2.37 2.14 7.69
CA ILE A 62 1.12 2.36 8.43
C ILE A 62 0.42 3.64 7.93
N MET A 63 1.14 4.73 7.74
CA MET A 63 0.59 5.98 7.22
C MET A 63 0.03 5.83 5.80
N PHE A 64 0.77 5.18 4.90
CA PHE A 64 0.28 4.95 3.54
C PHE A 64 -0.91 4.01 3.50
N SER A 65 -0.93 2.94 4.32
CA SER A 65 -2.08 2.05 4.40
C SER A 65 -3.30 2.71 5.04
N ALA A 66 -3.12 3.61 6.00
CA ALA A 66 -4.20 4.46 6.51
C ALA A 66 -4.74 5.39 5.41
N GLY A 67 -3.87 5.92 4.55
CA GLY A 67 -4.27 6.71 3.38
C GLY A 67 -5.16 5.94 2.39
N THR A 68 -5.03 4.61 2.32
CA THR A 68 -5.90 3.78 1.49
C THR A 68 -7.30 3.53 2.05
N ILE A 69 -7.66 4.14 3.18
CA ILE A 69 -9.02 4.08 3.74
C ILE A 69 -10.08 4.59 2.74
N THR A 70 -9.69 5.51 1.84
CA THR A 70 -10.54 5.97 0.72
C THR A 70 -10.98 4.85 -0.23
N LEU A 71 -10.31 3.70 -0.21
CA LEU A 71 -10.74 2.49 -0.88
C LEU A 71 -12.16 2.06 -0.47
N PHE A 72 -12.56 2.31 0.78
CA PHE A 72 -13.91 2.01 1.24
C PHE A 72 -15.00 2.84 0.57
N MET A 73 -14.67 3.97 -0.08
CA MET A 73 -15.62 4.70 -0.93
C MET A 73 -16.13 3.87 -2.10
N ASN A 74 -15.41 2.81 -2.52
CA ASN A 74 -15.91 1.83 -3.51
C ASN A 74 -17.09 0.98 -3.01
N TYR A 75 -17.50 1.15 -1.76
CA TYR A 75 -18.77 0.62 -1.28
C TYR A 75 -19.96 1.20 -2.07
N PHE A 76 -19.87 2.48 -2.46
CA PHE A 76 -20.90 3.13 -3.26
C PHE A 76 -20.84 2.66 -4.73
N PRO A 77 -21.99 2.26 -5.33
CA PRO A 77 -22.01 1.74 -6.69
C PRO A 77 -21.52 2.77 -7.72
N VAL A 78 -21.80 4.05 -7.53
CA VAL A 78 -21.37 5.14 -8.41
C VAL A 78 -19.84 5.19 -8.56
N ILE A 79 -19.11 5.05 -7.45
CA ILE A 79 -17.65 5.07 -7.43
C ILE A 79 -17.10 3.74 -7.97
N ARG A 80 -17.69 2.63 -7.55
CA ARG A 80 -17.25 1.28 -7.91
C ARG A 80 -17.32 0.99 -9.41
N TYR A 81 -18.36 1.45 -10.10
CA TYR A 81 -18.54 1.17 -11.54
C TYR A 81 -17.85 2.19 -12.43
N ASN A 82 -17.50 3.37 -11.95
CA ASN A 82 -16.73 4.35 -12.70
C ASN A 82 -15.22 4.09 -12.54
N ASN A 83 -14.53 3.89 -13.67
CA ASN A 83 -13.11 3.58 -13.69
C ASN A 83 -12.25 4.70 -13.08
N ILE A 84 -12.61 5.97 -13.34
CA ILE A 84 -11.84 7.14 -12.86
C ILE A 84 -11.99 7.28 -11.34
N TYR A 85 -13.22 7.27 -10.82
CA TYR A 85 -13.45 7.40 -9.38
C TYR A 85 -12.88 6.23 -8.59
N ARG A 86 -12.94 5.03 -9.15
CA ARG A 86 -12.32 3.85 -8.55
C ARG A 86 -10.80 4.00 -8.48
N PHE A 87 -10.15 4.45 -9.56
CA PHE A 87 -8.71 4.72 -9.58
C PHE A 87 -8.35 5.79 -8.55
N LEU A 88 -9.05 6.92 -8.53
CA LEU A 88 -8.85 7.99 -7.57
C LEU A 88 -8.98 7.50 -6.12
N SER A 89 -9.98 6.66 -5.82
CA SER A 89 -10.17 6.13 -4.45
C SER A 89 -9.03 5.25 -3.96
N PHE A 90 -8.25 4.64 -4.86
CA PHE A 90 -7.07 3.85 -4.50
C PHE A 90 -5.80 4.70 -4.37
N PHE A 91 -5.58 5.62 -5.31
CA PHE A 91 -4.28 6.26 -5.49
C PHE A 91 -4.21 7.70 -4.99
N LEU A 92 -5.33 8.44 -4.94
CA LEU A 92 -5.32 9.88 -4.66
C LEU A 92 -4.66 10.20 -3.32
N VAL A 93 -5.10 9.59 -2.22
CA VAL A 93 -4.57 9.92 -0.89
C VAL A 93 -3.15 9.42 -0.69
N PRO A 94 -2.77 8.18 -1.06
CA PRO A 94 -1.38 7.77 -1.00
C PRO A 94 -0.44 8.65 -1.83
N MET A 95 -0.85 9.08 -3.03
CA MET A 95 -0.04 10.00 -3.84
C MET A 95 0.09 11.39 -3.20
N LEU A 96 -0.97 11.93 -2.63
CA LEU A 96 -0.91 13.20 -1.89
C LEU A 96 0.01 13.10 -0.68
N LEU A 97 -0.04 11.99 0.06
CA LEU A 97 0.87 11.74 1.18
C LEU A 97 2.33 11.67 0.72
N MET A 98 2.61 11.03 -0.41
CA MET A 98 3.97 10.99 -0.98
C MET A 98 4.47 12.38 -1.37
N LEU A 99 3.62 13.20 -1.99
CA LEU A 99 3.96 14.57 -2.34
C LEU A 99 4.19 15.45 -1.11
N TRP A 100 3.39 15.25 -0.06
CA TRP A 100 3.49 16.04 1.17
C TRP A 100 4.72 15.67 2.01
N CYS A 101 5.06 14.38 2.09
CA CYS A 101 6.23 13.91 2.84
C CYS A 101 7.57 14.35 2.20
N GLY A 102 7.55 14.88 0.98
CA GLY A 102 8.71 15.41 0.30
C GLY A 102 9.67 14.34 -0.23
N ALA A 103 10.35 14.68 -1.32
CA ALA A 103 11.33 13.80 -1.98
C ALA A 103 12.66 13.68 -1.21
N GLU A 104 12.81 14.39 -0.09
CA GLU A 104 14.09 14.60 0.58
C GLU A 104 14.53 13.42 1.47
N VAL A 105 13.65 12.48 1.79
CA VAL A 105 14.01 11.35 2.64
C VAL A 105 14.18 10.09 1.80
N LEU A 106 15.41 9.67 1.59
CA LEU A 106 15.78 8.42 0.89
C LEU A 106 14.99 7.21 1.43
N CYS A 107 14.68 7.22 2.73
CA CYS A 107 13.87 6.21 3.40
C CYS A 107 12.43 6.12 2.86
N LEU A 108 11.86 7.23 2.37
CA LEU A 108 10.51 7.24 1.79
C LEU A 108 10.42 6.47 0.47
N TRP A 109 11.45 6.53 -0.36
CA TRP A 109 11.47 5.79 -1.62
C TRP A 109 11.51 4.29 -1.41
N THR A 110 12.22 3.80 -0.39
CA THR A 110 12.27 2.37 -0.05
C THR A 110 10.93 1.81 0.44
N VAL A 111 10.07 2.66 0.98
CA VAL A 111 8.70 2.30 1.39
C VAL A 111 7.70 2.56 0.27
N ALA A 112 7.83 3.69 -0.42
CA ALA A 112 6.88 4.16 -1.43
C ALA A 112 6.82 3.24 -2.65
N ILE A 113 7.97 2.79 -3.16
CA ILE A 113 8.02 1.93 -4.35
C ILE A 113 7.33 0.59 -4.10
N PRO A 114 7.70 -0.21 -3.07
CA PRO A 114 6.99 -1.45 -2.77
C PRO A 114 5.50 -1.24 -2.52
N PHE A 115 5.14 -0.15 -1.83
CA PHE A 115 3.75 0.17 -1.54
C PHE A 115 2.94 0.44 -2.81
N ILE A 116 3.45 1.23 -3.77
CA ILE A 116 2.78 1.50 -5.05
C ILE A 116 2.61 0.21 -5.85
N VAL A 117 3.61 -0.66 -5.88
CA VAL A 117 3.54 -1.95 -6.57
C VAL A 117 2.43 -2.82 -5.96
N CYS A 118 2.37 -2.94 -4.64
CA CYS A 118 1.34 -3.68 -3.93
C CYS A 118 -0.06 -3.09 -4.16
N LEU A 119 -0.18 -1.77 -4.12
CA LEU A 119 -1.43 -1.05 -4.36
C LEU A 119 -1.94 -1.25 -5.79
N SER A 120 -1.04 -1.20 -6.78
CA SER A 120 -1.37 -1.44 -8.19
C SER A 120 -1.86 -2.88 -8.41
N GLY A 121 -1.18 -3.86 -7.82
CA GLY A 121 -1.59 -5.27 -7.85
C GLY A 121 -2.97 -5.47 -7.21
N ALA A 122 -3.20 -4.88 -6.03
CA ALA A 122 -4.49 -4.95 -5.35
C ALA A 122 -5.62 -4.29 -6.16
N TYR A 123 -5.34 -3.15 -6.79
CA TYR A 123 -6.29 -2.48 -7.70
C TYR A 123 -6.70 -3.37 -8.88
N LEU A 124 -5.74 -4.01 -9.53
CA LEU A 124 -6.00 -4.91 -10.66
C LEU A 124 -6.84 -6.11 -10.23
N LEU A 125 -6.50 -6.74 -9.11
CA LEU A 125 -7.27 -7.86 -8.54
C LEU A 125 -8.71 -7.45 -8.19
N PHE A 126 -8.88 -6.29 -7.57
CA PHE A 126 -10.19 -5.75 -7.22
C PHE A 126 -11.02 -5.46 -8.47
N ARG A 127 -10.42 -4.83 -9.49
CA ARG A 127 -11.05 -4.55 -10.77
C ARG A 127 -11.55 -5.83 -11.45
N ASN A 128 -10.70 -6.86 -11.53
CA ASN A 128 -11.05 -8.12 -12.17
C ASN A 128 -12.19 -8.84 -11.43
N LYS A 129 -12.18 -8.83 -10.10
CA LYS A 129 -13.26 -9.42 -9.30
C LYS A 129 -14.61 -8.73 -9.52
N ILE A 130 -14.64 -7.40 -9.57
CA ILE A 130 -15.88 -6.66 -9.85
C ILE A 130 -16.40 -6.99 -11.24
N LYS A 131 -15.52 -7.03 -12.23
CA LYS A 131 -15.90 -7.35 -13.62
C LYS A 131 -16.52 -8.75 -13.74
N ASN A 132 -15.91 -9.74 -13.08
CA ASN A 132 -16.43 -11.10 -13.06
C ASN A 132 -17.79 -11.22 -12.32
N THR A 133 -17.99 -10.45 -11.26
CA THR A 133 -19.25 -10.42 -10.52
C THR A 133 -20.37 -9.78 -11.36
N ALA A 134 -20.05 -8.77 -12.16
CA ALA A 134 -21.02 -8.15 -13.07
C ALA A 134 -21.43 -9.09 -14.20
N ASN A 135 -20.49 -9.85 -14.76
CA ASN A 135 -20.77 -10.80 -15.85
C ASN A 135 -21.59 -12.02 -15.38
N ASN A 136 -21.50 -12.41 -14.10
CA ASN A 136 -22.26 -13.53 -13.55
C ASN A 136 -23.65 -13.12 -13.03
N ALA A 137 -23.98 -11.86 -13.04
CA ALA A 137 -25.27 -11.33 -12.58
C ALA A 137 -26.24 -10.96 -13.73
N GLY A 138 -25.78 -11.05 -14.97
CA GLY A 138 -26.58 -10.88 -16.19
C GLY A 138 -26.85 -12.20 -16.88
#